data_7601ea00aa929742a6fc9acd52081d31
#
_entry.id   7601ea00aa929742a6fc9acd52081d31
#
_cell.length_a   1.000
_cell.length_b   1.000
_cell.length_c   1.000
_cell.angle_alpha   90.00
_cell.angle_beta   90.00
_cell.angle_gamma   90.00
#
_symmetry.space_group_name_H-M   'P 1'
#
loop_
_entity.id
_entity.type
_entity.pdbx_description
1 polymer ?
#
loop_
_entity_poly.entity_id
_entity_poly.type
_entity_poly.pdbx_seq_one_letter_code
_entity_poly.pdbx_strand_id
1 'polypeptide(L)'
;MARTMFQDSVDYDVVLICKGGIFHDVTGNARTLGNEITLPTKSYDRYKDFSVSPATQGKKNWFIHEMAHVWQYQLGYDTSLAGACIFMRGDYFGDDAKHNGNPVNKPMAYDLHIIKDDKDFPNYNIEQQAEIIAHYYDISIRKTRSDYYQYRDIYYKILKEFFSDPFNRDLLPTE
;
A
#
# COMPACT_ATOMS: atom_id res chain seq x y z
N MET A 1 -9.00 9.14 7.92
CA MET A 1 -7.77 8.94 7.13
C MET A 1 -8.00 7.90 6.02
N ALA A 2 -8.19 6.62 6.33
CA ALA A 2 -8.44 5.60 5.29
C ALA A 2 -9.68 5.92 4.42
N ARG A 3 -10.79 6.34 5.02
CA ARG A 3 -12.03 6.69 4.29
C ARG A 3 -11.84 7.80 3.24
N THR A 4 -10.80 8.64 3.36
CA THR A 4 -10.46 9.65 2.34
C THR A 4 -9.98 9.01 1.03
N MET A 5 -9.38 7.82 1.11
CA MET A 5 -8.90 7.07 -0.05
C MET A 5 -9.93 6.04 -0.52
N PHE A 6 -10.40 5.20 0.40
CA PHE A 6 -11.21 4.02 0.07
C PHE A 6 -12.72 4.28 0.16
N GLN A 7 -13.14 5.49 0.54
CA GLN A 7 -14.55 5.86 0.71
C GLN A 7 -15.27 4.82 1.59
N ASP A 8 -16.40 4.30 1.15
CA ASP A 8 -17.16 3.24 1.82
C ASP A 8 -16.95 1.85 1.18
N SER A 9 -15.94 1.71 0.29
CA SER A 9 -15.59 0.41 -0.31
C SER A 9 -14.89 -0.55 0.66
N VAL A 10 -14.53 -0.07 1.83
CA VAL A 10 -14.01 -0.88 2.93
C VAL A 10 -15.05 -0.89 4.05
N ASP A 11 -15.44 -2.08 4.48
CA ASP A 11 -16.14 -2.27 5.74
C ASP A 11 -15.15 -2.11 6.89
N TYR A 12 -15.10 -0.91 7.46
CA TYR A 12 -14.17 -0.56 8.53
C TYR A 12 -14.50 -1.22 9.87
N ASP A 13 -15.73 -1.68 10.06
CA ASP A 13 -16.18 -2.25 11.34
C ASP A 13 -15.60 -3.65 11.57
N VAL A 14 -15.19 -4.32 10.48
CA VAL A 14 -14.55 -5.65 10.56
C VAL A 14 -13.01 -5.57 10.50
N VAL A 15 -12.42 -4.39 10.33
CA VAL A 15 -10.97 -4.22 10.29
C VAL A 15 -10.37 -4.31 11.68
N LEU A 16 -9.42 -5.20 11.86
CA LEU A 16 -8.73 -5.43 13.12
C LEU A 16 -7.29 -4.91 13.05
N ILE A 17 -6.89 -4.14 14.04
CA ILE A 17 -5.50 -3.73 14.22
C ILE A 17 -4.93 -4.53 15.38
N CYS A 18 -4.00 -5.43 15.08
CA CYS A 18 -3.44 -6.36 16.04
C CYS A 18 -2.00 -6.03 16.41
N LYS A 19 -1.63 -6.37 17.63
CA LYS A 19 -0.25 -6.30 18.10
C LYS A 19 0.51 -7.53 17.66
N GLY A 20 1.60 -7.32 16.94
CA GLY A 20 2.49 -8.38 16.47
C GLY A 20 3.38 -8.92 17.60
N GLY A 21 4.01 -10.05 17.30
CA GLY A 21 5.02 -10.68 18.15
C GLY A 21 6.42 -10.55 17.55
N ILE A 22 7.33 -11.43 17.99
CA ILE A 22 8.76 -11.39 17.71
C ILE A 22 9.07 -11.21 16.20
N PHE A 23 8.34 -11.90 15.31
CA PHE A 23 8.57 -11.79 13.87
C PHE A 23 8.41 -10.34 13.36
N HIS A 24 7.32 -9.68 13.73
CA HIS A 24 7.06 -8.29 13.35
C HIS A 24 8.03 -7.30 14.00
N ASP A 25 8.47 -7.61 15.21
CA ASP A 25 9.42 -6.76 15.95
C ASP A 25 10.83 -6.85 15.36
N VAL A 26 11.24 -8.01 14.85
CA VAL A 26 12.55 -8.21 14.19
C VAL A 26 12.56 -7.56 12.80
N THR A 27 11.53 -7.76 12.01
CA THR A 27 11.46 -7.19 10.64
C THR A 27 11.12 -5.71 10.63
N GLY A 28 10.42 -5.22 11.66
CA GLY A 28 9.88 -3.86 11.72
C GLY A 28 8.71 -3.61 10.76
N ASN A 29 8.22 -4.65 10.09
CA ASN A 29 7.17 -4.59 9.09
C ASN A 29 5.79 -4.93 9.66
N ALA A 30 4.75 -4.29 9.14
CA ALA A 30 3.39 -4.75 9.31
C ALA A 30 3.12 -5.95 8.38
N ARG A 31 2.00 -6.56 8.59
CA ARG A 31 1.45 -7.58 7.70
C ARG A 31 -0.07 -7.50 7.72
N THR A 32 -0.66 -7.48 6.55
CA THR A 32 -2.12 -7.57 6.40
C THR A 32 -2.52 -8.95 5.92
N LEU A 33 -3.46 -9.56 6.63
CA LEU A 33 -4.09 -10.84 6.31
C LEU A 33 -5.59 -10.68 6.40
N GLY A 34 -6.27 -10.68 5.25
CA GLY A 34 -7.71 -10.43 5.23
C GLY A 34 -8.05 -9.06 5.82
N ASN A 35 -8.85 -9.04 6.87
CA ASN A 35 -9.23 -7.82 7.58
C ASN A 35 -8.30 -7.46 8.75
N GLU A 36 -7.24 -8.22 8.98
CA GLU A 36 -6.33 -8.01 10.10
C GLU A 36 -5.03 -7.35 9.65
N ILE A 37 -4.71 -6.20 10.24
CA ILE A 37 -3.42 -5.53 10.12
C ILE A 37 -2.63 -5.75 11.40
N THR A 38 -1.58 -6.56 11.33
CA THR A 38 -0.69 -6.84 12.46
C THR A 38 0.50 -5.90 12.42
N LEU A 39 0.70 -5.12 13.49
CA LEU A 39 1.75 -4.11 13.61
C LEU A 39 2.87 -4.57 14.54
N PRO A 40 4.13 -4.17 14.32
CA PRO A 40 5.18 -4.31 15.32
C PRO A 40 4.77 -3.73 16.67
N THR A 41 5.16 -4.37 17.75
CA THR A 41 4.77 -4.02 19.13
C THR A 41 4.94 -2.53 19.43
N LYS A 42 6.11 -1.97 19.09
CA LYS A 42 6.40 -0.54 19.32
C LYS A 42 5.47 0.39 18.54
N SER A 43 5.08 0.02 17.31
CA SER A 43 4.17 0.82 16.49
C SER A 43 2.75 0.74 17.02
N TYR A 44 2.29 -0.47 17.38
CA TYR A 44 0.97 -0.69 17.98
C TYR A 44 0.79 0.07 19.29
N ASP A 45 1.77 -0.01 20.19
CA ASP A 45 1.69 0.66 21.50
C ASP A 45 1.76 2.19 21.38
N ARG A 46 2.53 2.69 20.40
CA ARG A 46 2.74 4.13 20.20
C ARG A 46 1.61 4.82 19.43
N TYR A 47 1.06 4.17 18.42
CA TYR A 47 0.11 4.78 17.48
C TYR A 47 -1.28 4.17 17.64
N LYS A 48 -2.03 4.64 18.65
CA LYS A 48 -3.43 4.18 18.86
C LYS A 48 -4.38 4.68 17.78
N ASP A 49 -4.06 5.79 17.17
CA ASP A 49 -4.76 6.38 16.05
C ASP A 49 -3.74 7.00 15.07
N PHE A 50 -3.62 6.43 13.90
CA PHE A 50 -2.71 6.92 12.85
C PHE A 50 -3.15 8.24 12.22
N SER A 51 -4.41 8.66 12.39
CA SER A 51 -4.92 9.91 11.82
C SER A 51 -4.39 11.14 12.53
N VAL A 52 -4.00 11.00 13.80
CA VAL A 52 -3.53 12.12 14.65
C VAL A 52 -2.01 12.11 14.82
N SER A 53 -1.48 13.25 15.27
CA SER A 53 -0.13 13.32 15.84
C SER A 53 -0.08 12.43 17.11
N PRO A 54 0.98 11.66 17.37
CA PRO A 54 2.35 11.83 16.84
C PRO A 54 2.72 10.93 15.65
N ALA A 55 1.78 10.29 14.96
CA ALA A 55 2.14 9.46 13.83
C ALA A 55 2.88 10.28 12.76
N THR A 56 4.09 9.86 12.43
CA THR A 56 4.91 10.49 11.39
C THR A 56 4.30 10.30 10.01
N GLN A 57 4.75 11.10 9.05
CA GLN A 57 4.34 10.97 7.65
C GLN A 57 4.50 9.55 7.14
N GLY A 58 5.69 8.96 7.29
CA GLY A 58 5.96 7.60 6.83
C GLY A 58 5.08 6.55 7.50
N LYS A 59 4.66 6.76 8.77
CA LYS A 59 3.74 5.84 9.45
C LYS A 59 2.30 5.97 8.97
N LYS A 60 1.87 7.15 8.57
CA LYS A 60 0.54 7.35 7.96
C LYS A 60 0.49 6.76 6.54
N ASN A 61 1.53 6.97 5.75
CA ASN A 61 1.69 6.35 4.43
C ASN A 61 1.67 4.82 4.55
N TRP A 62 2.49 4.27 5.43
CA TRP A 62 2.53 2.85 5.73
C TRP A 62 1.15 2.27 6.13
N PHE A 63 0.40 2.97 6.98
CA PHE A 63 -0.95 2.54 7.35
C PHE A 63 -1.94 2.55 6.16
N ILE A 64 -1.85 3.53 5.27
CA ILE A 64 -2.66 3.57 4.04
C ILE A 64 -2.29 2.41 3.11
N HIS A 65 -1.01 2.05 3.02
CA HIS A 65 -0.53 0.88 2.28
C HIS A 65 -1.19 -0.41 2.80
N GLU A 66 -1.16 -0.65 4.11
CA GLU A 66 -1.80 -1.83 4.70
C GLU A 66 -3.33 -1.83 4.51
N MET A 67 -3.96 -0.66 4.59
CA MET A 67 -5.39 -0.53 4.29
C MET A 67 -5.73 -0.84 2.82
N ALA A 68 -4.80 -0.64 1.89
CA ALA A 68 -5.01 -1.05 0.50
C ALA A 68 -5.11 -2.57 0.38
N HIS A 69 -4.32 -3.34 1.15
CA HIS A 69 -4.45 -4.80 1.19
C HIS A 69 -5.79 -5.26 1.80
N VAL A 70 -6.30 -4.55 2.81
CA VAL A 70 -7.66 -4.81 3.32
C VAL A 70 -8.70 -4.57 2.23
N TRP A 71 -8.59 -3.45 1.50
CA TRP A 71 -9.47 -3.12 0.38
C TRP A 71 -9.42 -4.20 -0.71
N GLN A 72 -8.24 -4.62 -1.16
CA GLN A 72 -8.06 -5.69 -2.14
C GLN A 72 -8.73 -6.99 -1.68
N TYR A 73 -8.52 -7.38 -0.41
CA TYR A 73 -9.13 -8.57 0.17
C TYR A 73 -10.68 -8.46 0.22
N GLN A 74 -11.22 -7.35 0.68
CA GLN A 74 -12.67 -7.19 0.79
C GLN A 74 -13.37 -7.13 -0.57
N LEU A 75 -12.66 -6.70 -1.62
CA LEU A 75 -13.13 -6.83 -3.00
C LEU A 75 -13.05 -8.28 -3.54
N GLY A 76 -12.46 -9.20 -2.78
CA GLY A 76 -12.40 -10.62 -3.11
C GLY A 76 -11.10 -11.08 -3.77
N TYR A 77 -10.01 -10.32 -3.64
CA TYR A 77 -8.68 -10.75 -4.07
C TYR A 77 -7.99 -11.58 -3.00
N ASP A 78 -7.38 -12.71 -3.38
CA ASP A 78 -6.60 -13.53 -2.45
C ASP A 78 -5.21 -12.91 -2.23
N THR A 79 -5.17 -11.89 -1.37
CA THR A 79 -3.93 -11.19 -1.01
C THR A 79 -2.91 -12.11 -0.35
N SER A 80 -3.37 -13.18 0.33
CA SER A 80 -2.47 -14.14 0.98
C SER A 80 -1.74 -14.99 -0.04
N LEU A 81 -2.45 -15.51 -1.03
CA LEU A 81 -1.85 -16.28 -2.12
C LEU A 81 -0.91 -15.41 -2.96
N ALA A 82 -1.35 -14.22 -3.33
CA ALA A 82 -0.55 -13.28 -4.11
C ALA A 82 0.75 -12.89 -3.38
N GLY A 83 0.65 -12.56 -2.09
CA GLY A 83 1.83 -12.28 -1.26
C GLY A 83 2.77 -13.48 -1.15
N ALA A 84 2.22 -14.70 -1.03
CA ALA A 84 3.04 -15.92 -1.05
C ALA A 84 3.75 -16.12 -2.39
N CYS A 85 3.09 -15.86 -3.51
CA CYS A 85 3.72 -15.93 -4.84
C CYS A 85 4.86 -14.93 -5.00
N ILE A 86 4.67 -13.68 -4.56
CA ILE A 86 5.73 -12.65 -4.57
C ILE A 86 6.90 -13.09 -3.68
N PHE A 87 6.62 -13.65 -2.49
CA PHE A 87 7.64 -14.17 -1.58
C PHE A 87 8.44 -15.33 -2.22
N MET A 88 7.76 -16.28 -2.85
CA MET A 88 8.42 -17.44 -3.49
C MET A 88 9.29 -17.02 -4.68
N ARG A 89 8.94 -15.95 -5.40
CA ARG A 89 9.79 -15.39 -6.45
C ARG A 89 11.00 -14.62 -5.90
N GLY A 90 11.01 -14.33 -4.61
CA GLY A 90 12.08 -13.55 -3.97
C GLY A 90 11.94 -12.04 -4.12
N ASP A 91 10.84 -11.55 -4.69
CA ASP A 91 10.63 -10.15 -5.04
C ASP A 91 10.51 -9.21 -3.81
N TYR A 92 10.35 -9.77 -2.60
CA TYR A 92 10.43 -9.02 -1.33
C TYR A 92 11.85 -8.80 -0.83
N PHE A 93 12.84 -9.46 -1.43
CA PHE A 93 14.21 -9.45 -0.94
C PHE A 93 15.13 -8.72 -1.92
N GLY A 94 16.23 -8.17 -1.35
CA GLY A 94 17.25 -7.48 -2.14
C GLY A 94 16.87 -6.06 -2.54
N ASP A 95 17.79 -5.44 -3.23
CA ASP A 95 17.67 -4.07 -3.74
C ASP A 95 17.79 -4.08 -5.28
N ASP A 96 17.24 -5.10 -5.93
CA ASP A 96 17.44 -5.40 -7.35
C ASP A 96 16.58 -4.55 -8.28
N ALA A 97 15.62 -3.81 -7.74
CA ALA A 97 14.79 -2.91 -8.52
C ALA A 97 15.63 -1.84 -9.21
N LYS A 98 15.33 -1.60 -10.49
CA LYS A 98 16.05 -0.62 -11.33
C LYS A 98 15.09 0.40 -11.92
N HIS A 99 15.43 1.66 -11.79
CA HIS A 99 14.74 2.74 -12.45
C HIS A 99 15.57 3.27 -13.61
N ASN A 100 15.13 3.12 -14.86
CA ASN A 100 15.91 3.47 -16.06
C ASN A 100 17.30 2.82 -16.09
N GLY A 101 17.41 1.56 -15.64
CA GLY A 101 18.67 0.83 -15.55
C GLY A 101 19.54 1.16 -14.33
N ASN A 102 19.15 2.14 -13.49
CA ASN A 102 19.85 2.50 -12.26
C ASN A 102 19.22 1.81 -11.05
N PRO A 103 20.03 1.22 -10.14
CA PRO A 103 19.52 0.64 -8.90
C PRO A 103 18.72 1.69 -8.08
N VAL A 104 17.59 1.28 -7.52
CA VAL A 104 16.75 2.14 -6.67
C VAL A 104 16.70 1.68 -5.22
N ASN A 105 17.51 0.70 -4.85
CA ASN A 105 17.66 0.16 -3.49
C ASN A 105 16.30 -0.19 -2.86
N LYS A 106 15.51 -0.99 -3.57
CA LYS A 106 14.16 -1.38 -3.19
C LYS A 106 13.89 -2.80 -3.69
N PRO A 107 13.12 -3.63 -2.95
CA PRO A 107 12.63 -4.89 -3.47
C PRO A 107 11.76 -4.72 -4.70
N MET A 108 11.82 -5.68 -5.64
CA MET A 108 11.08 -5.64 -6.90
C MET A 108 9.56 -5.55 -6.71
N ALA A 109 9.04 -6.16 -5.64
CA ALA A 109 7.61 -6.12 -5.31
C ALA A 109 7.05 -4.69 -5.22
N TYR A 110 7.87 -3.73 -4.79
CA TYR A 110 7.49 -2.33 -4.55
C TYR A 110 7.97 -1.38 -5.65
N ASP A 111 8.50 -1.92 -6.73
CA ASP A 111 9.10 -1.08 -7.76
C ASP A 111 8.05 -0.36 -8.61
N LEU A 112 8.07 0.97 -8.52
CA LEU A 112 7.14 1.86 -9.22
C LEU A 112 7.78 2.56 -10.43
N HIS A 113 8.82 1.98 -11.09
CA HIS A 113 9.36 2.63 -12.28
C HIS A 113 8.42 2.78 -13.46
N ILE A 114 7.35 2.14 -13.38
CA ILE A 114 6.12 2.21 -14.14
C ILE A 114 5.42 3.57 -14.11
N ILE A 115 5.81 4.52 -13.30
CA ILE A 115 5.23 5.89 -13.34
C ILE A 115 5.44 6.55 -14.73
N LYS A 116 6.28 5.97 -15.57
CA LYS A 116 6.50 6.41 -16.95
C LYS A 116 5.71 5.65 -17.99
N ASP A 117 5.15 4.50 -17.63
CA ASP A 117 4.42 3.66 -18.55
C ASP A 117 2.94 3.99 -18.45
N ASP A 118 2.23 3.97 -19.58
CA ASP A 118 0.77 4.10 -19.65
C ASP A 118 0.08 2.83 -19.14
N LYS A 119 0.52 2.33 -17.98
CA LYS A 119 0.03 1.09 -17.39
C LYS A 119 -1.21 1.38 -16.56
N ASP A 120 -2.29 0.67 -16.85
CA ASP A 120 -3.53 0.79 -16.09
C ASP A 120 -3.39 0.18 -14.69
N PHE A 121 -4.18 0.67 -13.74
CA PHE A 121 -4.08 0.30 -12.33
C PHE A 121 -4.17 -1.22 -12.08
N PRO A 122 -5.04 -2.02 -12.74
CA PRO A 122 -5.10 -3.48 -12.55
C PRO A 122 -3.83 -4.24 -12.99
N ASN A 123 -2.99 -3.61 -13.80
CA ASN A 123 -1.75 -4.24 -14.27
C ASN A 123 -0.58 -4.12 -13.28
N TYR A 124 -0.80 -3.50 -12.12
CA TYR A 124 0.16 -3.44 -11.01
C TYR A 124 -0.12 -4.59 -10.04
N ASN A 125 0.94 -5.18 -9.46
CA ASN A 125 0.79 -6.19 -8.41
C ASN A 125 0.20 -5.59 -7.14
N ILE A 126 -0.14 -6.44 -6.15
CA ILE A 126 -0.79 -6.00 -4.89
C ILE A 126 0.02 -4.94 -4.14
N GLU A 127 1.35 -5.09 -4.09
CA GLU A 127 2.23 -4.17 -3.37
C GLU A 127 2.38 -2.83 -4.11
N GLN A 128 2.51 -2.90 -5.43
CA GLN A 128 2.59 -1.71 -6.27
C GLN A 128 1.31 -0.90 -6.21
N GLN A 129 0.14 -1.54 -6.25
CA GLN A 129 -1.15 -0.86 -6.07
C GLN A 129 -1.23 -0.17 -4.71
N ALA A 130 -0.82 -0.86 -3.64
CA ALA A 130 -0.79 -0.31 -2.29
C ALA A 130 0.16 0.90 -2.18
N GLU A 131 1.36 0.82 -2.77
CA GLU A 131 2.31 1.93 -2.85
C GLU A 131 1.75 3.14 -3.63
N ILE A 132 1.09 2.91 -4.78
CA ILE A 132 0.49 3.97 -5.60
C ILE A 132 -0.57 4.73 -4.79
N ILE A 133 -1.46 4.01 -4.11
CA ILE A 133 -2.50 4.61 -3.26
C ILE A 133 -1.86 5.40 -2.11
N ALA A 134 -0.87 4.82 -1.42
CA ALA A 134 -0.21 5.44 -0.29
C ALA A 134 0.61 6.69 -0.69
N HIS A 135 1.29 6.65 -1.84
CA HIS A 135 2.00 7.81 -2.37
C HIS A 135 1.04 8.93 -2.77
N TYR A 136 -0.06 8.60 -3.46
CA TYR A 136 -1.07 9.60 -3.81
C TYR A 136 -1.66 10.26 -2.56
N TYR A 137 -1.93 9.50 -1.51
CA TYR A 137 -2.38 10.04 -0.23
C TYR A 137 -1.40 11.08 0.32
N ASP A 138 -0.12 10.78 0.34
CA ASP A 138 0.90 11.70 0.83
C ASP A 138 1.01 12.97 -0.03
N ILE A 139 0.98 12.83 -1.35
CA ILE A 139 1.18 13.94 -2.28
C ILE A 139 -0.06 14.84 -2.36
N SER A 140 -1.25 14.25 -2.50
CA SER A 140 -2.46 14.98 -2.87
C SER A 140 -3.31 15.35 -1.68
N ILE A 141 -3.41 14.46 -0.68
CA ILE A 141 -4.27 14.67 0.48
C ILE A 141 -3.48 15.38 1.58
N ARG A 142 -2.28 14.90 1.91
CA ARG A 142 -1.46 15.48 2.97
C ARG A 142 -0.50 16.58 2.49
N LYS A 143 -0.19 16.62 1.21
CA LYS A 143 0.73 17.59 0.58
C LYS A 143 2.13 17.63 1.24
N THR A 144 2.66 16.48 1.63
CA THR A 144 3.85 16.37 2.49
C THR A 144 5.08 15.76 1.83
N ARG A 145 4.94 15.11 0.66
CA ARG A 145 6.08 14.54 -0.09
C ARG A 145 6.40 15.37 -1.32
N SER A 146 7.28 16.36 -1.16
CA SER A 146 7.68 17.26 -2.24
C SER A 146 8.46 16.57 -3.37
N ASP A 147 9.25 15.56 -3.05
CA ASP A 147 10.05 14.77 -3.99
C ASP A 147 9.23 13.97 -5.02
N TYR A 148 7.98 13.58 -4.65
CA TYR A 148 7.05 12.90 -5.56
C TYR A 148 5.99 13.83 -6.17
N TYR A 149 5.97 15.11 -5.81
CA TYR A 149 4.92 16.05 -6.23
C TYR A 149 4.83 16.17 -7.76
N GLN A 150 5.94 16.06 -8.44
CA GLN A 150 6.04 16.07 -9.90
C GLN A 150 5.27 14.93 -10.58
N TYR A 151 4.97 13.84 -9.85
CA TYR A 151 4.25 12.67 -10.35
C TYR A 151 2.76 12.67 -10.00
N ARG A 152 2.26 13.74 -9.37
CA ARG A 152 0.88 13.83 -8.88
C ARG A 152 -0.16 13.53 -9.95
N ASP A 153 0.01 14.13 -11.14
CA ASP A 153 -0.97 13.99 -12.22
C ASP A 153 -0.92 12.58 -12.84
N ILE A 154 0.23 11.94 -12.82
CA ILE A 154 0.39 10.55 -13.25
C ILE A 154 -0.33 9.61 -12.28
N TYR A 155 -0.11 9.76 -10.96
CA TYR A 155 -0.84 8.99 -9.95
C TYR A 155 -2.35 9.20 -10.05
N TYR A 156 -2.79 10.45 -10.27
CA TYR A 156 -4.21 10.74 -10.44
C TYR A 156 -4.79 10.05 -11.69
N LYS A 157 -4.07 10.05 -12.80
CA LYS A 157 -4.45 9.36 -14.03
C LYS A 157 -4.62 7.86 -13.79
N ILE A 158 -3.65 7.22 -13.12
CA ILE A 158 -3.67 5.80 -12.79
C ILE A 158 -4.85 5.45 -11.86
N LEU A 159 -5.11 6.29 -10.85
CA LEU A 159 -6.16 6.08 -9.83
C LEU A 159 -7.53 6.64 -10.23
N LYS A 160 -7.70 7.14 -11.44
CA LYS A 160 -8.95 7.82 -11.85
C LYS A 160 -10.18 6.92 -11.67
N GLU A 161 -10.11 5.67 -12.11
CA GLU A 161 -11.20 4.71 -11.98
C GLU A 161 -11.42 4.30 -10.53
N PHE A 162 -10.35 4.10 -9.77
CA PHE A 162 -10.42 3.84 -8.33
C PHE A 162 -11.18 4.95 -7.58
N PHE A 163 -10.95 6.23 -7.90
CA PHE A 163 -11.69 7.32 -7.27
C PHE A 163 -13.14 7.42 -7.73
N SER A 164 -13.41 7.00 -8.96
CA SER A 164 -14.77 7.01 -9.52
C SER A 164 -15.64 5.91 -8.92
N ASP A 165 -15.08 4.71 -8.80
CA ASP A 165 -15.78 3.54 -8.25
C ASP A 165 -14.79 2.60 -7.54
N PRO A 166 -14.49 2.83 -6.26
CA PRO A 166 -13.59 1.96 -5.51
C PRO A 166 -14.19 0.59 -5.15
N PHE A 167 -15.46 0.31 -5.52
CA PHE A 167 -16.08 -1.01 -5.40
C PHE A 167 -15.84 -1.89 -6.63
N ASN A 168 -15.32 -1.32 -7.71
CA ASN A 168 -15.12 -2.05 -8.96
C ASN A 168 -14.03 -3.12 -8.80
N ARG A 169 -14.42 -4.38 -9.00
CA ARG A 169 -13.50 -5.53 -8.88
C ARG A 169 -12.49 -5.62 -10.03
N ASP A 170 -12.76 -4.96 -11.16
CA ASP A 170 -11.83 -4.90 -12.29
C ASP A 170 -10.58 -4.06 -11.97
N LEU A 171 -10.57 -3.35 -10.83
CA LEU A 171 -9.39 -2.64 -10.31
C LEU A 171 -8.37 -3.57 -9.64
N LEU A 172 -8.77 -4.81 -9.32
CA LEU A 172 -7.88 -5.78 -8.67
C LEU A 172 -6.76 -6.22 -9.61
N PRO A 173 -5.60 -6.64 -9.07
CA PRO A 173 -4.50 -7.11 -9.91
C PRO A 173 -4.92 -8.26 -10.84
N THR A 174 -4.44 -8.21 -12.07
CA THR A 174 -4.70 -9.25 -13.09
C THR A 174 -3.66 -10.37 -13.08
N GLU A 175 -2.57 -10.24 -12.31
CA GLU A 175 -1.48 -11.22 -12.18
C GLU A 175 -1.40 -11.79 -10.76
#